data_95901fe70a5743ebfe6ae335eee20458
#
_entry.id   95901fe70a5743ebfe6ae335eee20458
#
_cell.length_a   1.000
_cell.length_b   1.000
_cell.length_c   1.000
_cell.angle_alpha   90.00
_cell.angle_beta   90.00
_cell.angle_gamma   90.00
#
_symmetry.space_group_name_H-M   'P 1'
#
loop_
_entity.id
_entity.type
_entity.pdbx_description
1 polymer ?
#
loop_
_entity_poly.entity_id
_entity_poly.type
_entity_poly.pdbx_seq_one_letter_code
_entity_poly.pdbx_strand_id
1 'polypeptide(L)'
;VTVPDAGGTEPLGFEPLGFESLAIHAGQPPDPSTGAVVTPIFQTSTYAQSGVGQHLGFDYSRTANPTRNALQQCLAALEGAAHGLAFASGMAAADALLRQLKPGDHLLIPDDAYGGTYRLVSGIHAHSGVAYSPIATHDLAALEQGFTENTRMVWVESPSNPLLRVIDIAAVAELTHRHGAMLVVDNTFATPYLQQPLTLGADAVVHSTTKYLGGHSDVVGGFIATSDEDLAARLAFVQNSAGAVPGPFDCFLVLRGIKTLAVRMERHCTNAEAVVELLSLHPGIDHVYYPGLPAHPGHDIAARQMRRFGGMVSFTLREGENAALAVAGATRLFTLAESLGAVESLIEHPHRMTHASVVGSPLAVDPALVRLSVGIETVEDLLRDLSRALEPFA
;
A
#
# COMPACT_ATOMS: atom_id res chain seq x y z
N VAL A 1 -8.98 -12.23 26.07
CA VAL A 1 -7.65 -12.75 25.80
C VAL A 1 -6.74 -11.53 25.80
N THR A 2 -6.04 -11.29 26.92
CA THR A 2 -5.06 -10.23 27.02
C THR A 2 -3.90 -10.56 26.08
N VAL A 3 -3.62 -9.66 25.12
CA VAL A 3 -2.38 -9.68 24.35
C VAL A 3 -1.24 -9.59 25.39
N PRO A 4 -0.25 -10.50 25.40
CA PRO A 4 0.87 -10.35 26.30
C PRO A 4 1.53 -8.99 25.99
N ASP A 5 1.77 -8.20 27.02
CA ASP A 5 2.60 -7.02 26.98
C ASP A 5 3.92 -7.47 26.34
N ALA A 6 4.15 -7.07 25.10
CA ALA A 6 5.42 -7.28 24.43
C ALA A 6 6.40 -6.44 25.21
N GLY A 7 7.16 -7.10 26.09
CA GLY A 7 8.08 -6.49 27.04
C GLY A 7 8.77 -5.31 26.41
N GLY A 8 8.48 -4.12 26.98
CA GLY A 8 8.97 -2.87 26.47
C GLY A 8 10.47 -2.99 26.29
N THR A 9 10.93 -2.89 25.05
CA THR A 9 12.32 -2.54 24.81
C THR A 9 12.48 -1.19 25.48
N GLU A 10 13.23 -1.14 26.59
CA GLU A 10 13.71 0.15 27.09
C GLU A 10 14.25 0.91 25.87
N PRO A 11 13.82 2.15 25.64
CA PRO A 11 14.37 2.91 24.53
C PRO A 11 15.88 2.94 24.77
N LEU A 12 16.63 2.35 23.83
CA LEU A 12 18.05 2.58 23.73
C LEU A 12 18.17 4.10 23.89
N GLY A 13 18.83 4.62 24.92
CA GLY A 13 18.85 6.04 25.30
C GLY A 13 19.49 6.95 24.24
N PHE A 14 19.07 6.82 23.01
CA PHE A 14 19.43 7.54 21.81
C PHE A 14 18.28 8.44 21.39
N GLU A 15 18.61 9.56 20.77
CA GLU A 15 17.66 10.38 20.02
C GLU A 15 16.82 9.52 19.05
N PRO A 16 15.60 9.97 18.67
CA PRO A 16 14.74 9.20 17.77
C PRO A 16 15.51 8.82 16.49
N LEU A 17 15.51 7.52 16.18
CA LEU A 17 16.23 7.00 15.01
C LEU A 17 15.60 7.52 13.72
N GLY A 18 16.41 7.82 12.71
CA GLY A 18 15.95 8.10 11.35
C GLY A 18 15.32 6.87 10.68
N PHE A 19 14.53 7.11 9.62
CA PHE A 19 13.77 6.07 8.92
C PHE A 19 14.62 4.87 8.50
N GLU A 20 15.79 5.11 7.91
CA GLU A 20 16.71 4.09 7.42
C GLU A 20 17.20 3.17 8.56
N SER A 21 17.47 3.74 9.72
CA SER A 21 17.86 2.98 10.91
C SER A 21 16.68 2.20 11.49
N LEU A 22 15.47 2.78 11.50
CA LEU A 22 14.25 2.06 11.91
C LEU A 22 13.98 0.87 10.99
N ALA A 23 14.12 1.01 9.67
CA ALA A 23 13.93 -0.05 8.69
C ALA A 23 14.86 -1.26 8.93
N ILE A 24 16.03 -1.04 9.52
CA ILE A 24 17.02 -2.08 9.80
C ILE A 24 16.84 -2.70 11.18
N HIS A 25 16.48 -1.90 12.20
CA HIS A 25 16.59 -2.29 13.60
C HIS A 25 15.26 -2.42 14.34
N ALA A 26 14.21 -1.68 13.95
CA ALA A 26 12.95 -1.70 14.69
C ALA A 26 12.33 -3.10 14.70
N GLY A 27 11.97 -3.60 15.89
CA GLY A 27 11.40 -4.94 16.08
C GLY A 27 12.33 -6.11 15.81
N GLN A 28 13.64 -5.86 15.57
CA GLN A 28 14.62 -6.85 15.15
C GLN A 28 15.88 -6.85 16.05
N PRO A 29 15.73 -7.01 17.39
CA PRO A 29 16.91 -7.19 18.25
C PRO A 29 17.61 -8.50 17.90
N PRO A 30 18.91 -8.64 18.18
CA PRO A 30 19.61 -9.91 18.10
C PRO A 30 18.88 -11.01 18.89
N ASP A 31 18.80 -12.22 18.33
CA ASP A 31 18.13 -13.35 18.99
C ASP A 31 18.79 -13.64 20.36
N PRO A 32 18.02 -13.63 21.47
CA PRO A 32 18.59 -13.75 22.81
C PRO A 32 19.19 -15.13 23.10
N SER A 33 18.83 -16.16 22.34
CA SER A 33 19.32 -17.53 22.57
C SER A 33 20.60 -17.83 21.80
N THR A 34 20.81 -17.21 20.64
CA THR A 34 21.92 -17.51 19.73
C THR A 34 22.80 -16.30 19.40
N GLY A 35 22.32 -15.08 19.65
CA GLY A 35 22.95 -13.84 19.21
C GLY A 35 22.83 -13.59 17.70
N ALA A 36 21.96 -14.31 16.99
CA ALA A 36 21.75 -14.11 15.56
C ALA A 36 21.27 -12.69 15.28
N VAL A 37 21.96 -11.98 14.36
CA VAL A 37 21.67 -10.58 14.01
C VAL A 37 20.39 -10.47 13.16
N VAL A 38 20.11 -11.50 12.34
CA VAL A 38 18.88 -11.57 11.54
C VAL A 38 17.80 -12.29 12.34
N THR A 39 16.59 -11.75 12.35
CA THR A 39 15.43 -12.39 13.00
C THR A 39 15.25 -13.82 12.51
N PRO A 40 15.26 -14.85 13.37
CA PRO A 40 15.04 -16.24 12.97
C PRO A 40 13.66 -16.46 12.36
N ILE A 41 13.56 -17.44 11.46
CA ILE A 41 12.28 -17.89 10.91
C ILE A 41 11.71 -18.97 11.84
N PHE A 42 10.70 -18.60 12.64
CA PHE A 42 10.00 -19.54 13.52
C PHE A 42 8.91 -20.28 12.73
N GLN A 43 9.33 -21.23 11.91
CA GLN A 43 8.44 -22.04 11.06
C GLN A 43 7.79 -23.17 11.90
N THR A 44 6.89 -22.76 12.80
CA THR A 44 6.15 -23.66 13.69
C THR A 44 4.71 -23.24 13.84
N SER A 45 3.81 -24.18 14.11
CA SER A 45 2.40 -23.89 14.40
C SER A 45 2.12 -23.78 15.90
N THR A 46 2.89 -24.48 16.75
CA THR A 46 2.60 -24.63 18.18
C THR A 46 3.86 -24.55 19.04
N TYR A 47 3.68 -24.23 20.31
CA TYR A 47 4.76 -24.02 21.26
C TYR A 47 4.51 -24.87 22.52
N ALA A 48 5.58 -25.46 23.09
CA ALA A 48 5.50 -26.23 24.32
C ALA A 48 5.18 -25.31 25.51
N GLN A 49 4.40 -25.84 26.44
CA GLN A 49 4.07 -25.18 27.70
C GLN A 49 4.66 -26.02 28.86
N SER A 50 5.13 -25.33 29.91
CA SER A 50 5.66 -25.98 31.12
C SER A 50 4.56 -26.52 32.06
N GLY A 51 3.32 -26.07 31.86
CA GLY A 51 2.08 -26.49 32.53
C GLY A 51 0.88 -25.92 31.78
N VAL A 52 -0.32 -26.33 32.12
CA VAL A 52 -1.54 -25.88 31.47
C VAL A 52 -1.67 -24.33 31.59
N GLY A 53 -1.64 -23.63 30.45
CA GLY A 53 -1.66 -22.18 30.38
C GLY A 53 -0.34 -21.49 30.74
N GLN A 54 0.75 -22.22 30.94
CA GLN A 54 2.08 -21.69 31.29
C GLN A 54 3.00 -21.69 30.06
N HIS A 55 2.74 -20.78 29.10
CA HIS A 55 3.56 -20.59 27.90
C HIS A 55 4.61 -19.49 28.09
N LEU A 56 5.68 -19.49 27.27
CA LEU A 56 6.77 -18.51 27.27
C LEU A 56 6.46 -17.27 26.37
N GLY A 57 5.18 -16.82 26.36
CA GLY A 57 4.73 -15.70 25.52
C GLY A 57 4.06 -16.15 24.20
N PHE A 58 4.28 -17.38 23.76
CA PHE A 58 3.70 -17.95 22.56
C PHE A 58 3.03 -19.29 22.85
N ASP A 59 1.86 -19.54 22.27
CA ASP A 59 1.09 -20.78 22.39
C ASP A 59 0.77 -21.39 21.02
N TYR A 60 0.36 -20.55 20.06
CA TYR A 60 -0.04 -20.98 18.73
C TYR A 60 0.22 -19.88 17.69
N SER A 61 0.81 -20.25 16.53
CA SER A 61 1.30 -19.27 15.55
C SER A 61 0.21 -18.44 14.86
N ARG A 62 -1.04 -18.90 14.79
CA ARG A 62 -2.14 -18.06 14.32
C ARG A 62 -2.36 -16.87 15.27
N THR A 63 -2.27 -17.10 16.58
CA THR A 63 -2.39 -16.03 17.59
C THR A 63 -1.17 -15.12 17.59
N ALA A 64 0.04 -15.69 17.74
CA ALA A 64 1.30 -14.95 17.74
C ALA A 64 2.46 -15.82 17.23
N ASN A 65 3.39 -15.18 16.48
CA ASN A 65 4.60 -15.83 16.00
C ASN A 65 5.76 -14.82 16.07
N PRO A 66 6.95 -15.17 16.58
CA PRO A 66 8.05 -14.23 16.77
C PRO A 66 8.47 -13.51 15.48
N THR A 67 8.54 -14.22 14.34
CA THR A 67 8.92 -13.62 13.05
C THR A 67 7.85 -12.64 12.56
N ARG A 68 6.55 -12.97 12.71
CA ARG A 68 5.46 -12.06 12.38
C ARG A 68 5.45 -10.84 13.30
N ASN A 69 5.69 -11.03 14.60
CA ASN A 69 5.73 -9.92 15.56
C ASN A 69 6.86 -8.93 15.22
N ALA A 70 8.04 -9.43 14.82
CA ALA A 70 9.14 -8.57 14.36
C ALA A 70 8.72 -7.72 13.14
N LEU A 71 8.03 -8.31 12.15
CA LEU A 71 7.50 -7.58 11.01
C LEU A 71 6.48 -6.52 11.45
N GLN A 72 5.55 -6.89 12.33
CA GLN A 72 4.51 -5.97 12.83
C GLN A 72 5.11 -4.76 13.56
N GLN A 73 6.10 -4.98 14.41
CA GLN A 73 6.83 -3.92 15.12
C GLN A 73 7.64 -3.04 14.17
N CYS A 74 8.33 -3.64 13.20
CA CYS A 74 9.12 -2.88 12.22
C CYS A 74 8.25 -1.93 11.41
N LEU A 75 7.17 -2.44 10.80
CA LEU A 75 6.29 -1.63 9.96
C LEU A 75 5.49 -0.60 10.77
N ALA A 76 5.07 -0.93 12.00
CA ALA A 76 4.45 0.06 12.89
C ALA A 76 5.38 1.23 13.15
N ALA A 77 6.65 0.97 13.48
CA ALA A 77 7.66 2.01 13.70
C ALA A 77 7.89 2.88 12.45
N LEU A 78 7.89 2.28 11.26
CA LEU A 78 8.06 3.02 9.99
C LEU A 78 6.87 3.91 9.65
N GLU A 79 5.65 3.50 9.99
CA GLU A 79 4.44 4.34 9.84
C GLU A 79 4.25 5.34 10.98
N GLY A 80 5.09 5.29 12.03
CA GLY A 80 4.91 6.11 13.23
C GLY A 80 3.67 5.69 14.04
N ALA A 81 3.28 4.43 13.97
CA ALA A 81 2.12 3.86 14.63
C ALA A 81 2.46 3.17 15.94
N ALA A 82 1.52 3.17 16.90
CA ALA A 82 1.63 2.38 18.12
C ALA A 82 1.40 0.88 17.87
N HIS A 83 0.59 0.53 16.88
CA HIS A 83 0.17 -0.85 16.62
C HIS A 83 0.30 -1.20 15.13
N GLY A 84 0.75 -2.42 14.84
CA GLY A 84 0.85 -2.98 13.51
C GLY A 84 0.37 -4.43 13.45
N LEU A 85 -0.38 -4.77 12.40
CA LEU A 85 -0.92 -6.11 12.19
C LEU A 85 -0.64 -6.58 10.76
N ALA A 86 0.00 -7.76 10.63
CA ALA A 86 0.33 -8.34 9.34
C ALA A 86 -0.71 -9.38 8.91
N PHE A 87 -1.05 -9.38 7.62
CA PHE A 87 -2.07 -10.23 7.00
C PHE A 87 -1.51 -11.00 5.81
N ALA A 88 -2.16 -12.10 5.45
CA ALA A 88 -1.76 -12.96 4.33
C ALA A 88 -1.83 -12.28 2.94
N SER A 89 -2.51 -11.15 2.83
CA SER A 89 -2.56 -10.31 1.61
C SER A 89 -3.05 -8.91 1.94
N GLY A 90 -2.81 -7.94 1.03
CA GLY A 90 -3.41 -6.61 1.13
C GLY A 90 -4.94 -6.65 1.17
N MET A 91 -5.56 -7.57 0.42
CA MET A 91 -7.02 -7.76 0.46
C MET A 91 -7.52 -8.31 1.80
N ALA A 92 -6.75 -9.18 2.47
CA ALA A 92 -7.08 -9.65 3.82
C ALA A 92 -6.97 -8.52 4.87
N ALA A 93 -6.02 -7.61 4.70
CA ALA A 93 -5.91 -6.41 5.52
C ALA A 93 -7.10 -5.46 5.26
N ALA A 94 -7.45 -5.20 4.00
CA ALA A 94 -8.62 -4.41 3.64
C ALA A 94 -9.92 -5.00 4.22
N ASP A 95 -10.12 -6.33 4.08
CA ASP A 95 -11.29 -7.02 4.63
C ASP A 95 -11.39 -6.87 6.16
N ALA A 96 -10.24 -6.95 6.87
CA ALA A 96 -10.24 -6.78 8.33
C ALA A 96 -10.68 -5.36 8.76
N LEU A 97 -10.30 -4.32 8.01
CA LEU A 97 -10.79 -2.94 8.22
C LEU A 97 -12.28 -2.81 7.89
N LEU A 98 -12.71 -3.33 6.75
CA LEU A 98 -14.11 -3.26 6.34
C LEU A 98 -15.06 -4.03 7.28
N ARG A 99 -14.57 -5.08 7.96
CA ARG A 99 -15.30 -5.79 9.03
C ARG A 99 -15.54 -4.96 10.29
N GLN A 100 -14.99 -3.76 10.40
CA GLN A 100 -15.34 -2.83 11.45
C GLN A 100 -16.72 -2.18 11.21
N LEU A 101 -17.22 -2.21 9.99
CA LEU A 101 -18.54 -1.73 9.59
C LEU A 101 -19.63 -2.77 9.92
N LYS A 102 -20.80 -2.28 10.28
CA LYS A 102 -22.00 -3.08 10.60
C LYS A 102 -23.03 -2.96 9.48
N PRO A 103 -24.00 -3.89 9.40
CA PRO A 103 -25.16 -3.72 8.52
C PRO A 103 -25.86 -2.37 8.78
N GLY A 104 -26.09 -1.60 7.73
CA GLY A 104 -26.65 -0.25 7.77
C GLY A 104 -25.62 0.87 7.82
N ASP A 105 -24.34 0.60 8.12
CA ASP A 105 -23.27 1.58 7.99
C ASP A 105 -23.00 1.90 6.52
N HIS A 106 -22.47 3.10 6.28
CA HIS A 106 -22.11 3.60 4.96
C HIS A 106 -20.60 3.86 4.86
N LEU A 107 -20.03 3.50 3.70
CA LEU A 107 -18.63 3.66 3.33
C LEU A 107 -18.50 4.59 2.12
N LEU A 108 -17.62 5.58 2.18
CA LEU A 108 -17.17 6.33 1.02
C LEU A 108 -15.86 5.73 0.49
N ILE A 109 -15.81 5.48 -0.84
CA ILE A 109 -14.61 4.97 -1.53
C ILE A 109 -14.26 5.87 -2.72
N PRO A 110 -13.01 5.91 -3.20
CA PRO A 110 -12.66 6.65 -4.40
C PRO A 110 -13.42 6.17 -5.65
N ASP A 111 -13.71 7.10 -6.57
CA ASP A 111 -14.28 6.80 -7.87
C ASP A 111 -13.26 6.17 -8.84
N ASP A 112 -11.99 6.09 -8.44
CA ASP A 112 -10.90 5.38 -9.09
C ASP A 112 -10.22 4.37 -8.14
N ALA A 113 -10.98 3.81 -7.19
CA ALA A 113 -10.47 2.81 -6.24
C ALA A 113 -9.87 1.60 -6.95
N TYR A 114 -8.83 1.02 -6.35
CA TYR A 114 -8.27 -0.25 -6.81
C TYR A 114 -9.38 -1.30 -7.05
N GLY A 115 -9.34 -1.96 -8.21
CA GLY A 115 -10.39 -2.90 -8.59
C GLY A 115 -10.62 -4.04 -7.59
N GLY A 116 -9.58 -4.43 -6.82
CA GLY A 116 -9.71 -5.38 -5.71
C GLY A 116 -10.54 -4.84 -4.56
N THR A 117 -10.29 -3.61 -4.13
CA THR A 117 -11.06 -2.92 -3.07
C THR A 117 -12.53 -2.78 -3.49
N TYR A 118 -12.77 -2.33 -4.73
CA TYR A 118 -14.13 -2.22 -5.25
C TYR A 118 -14.87 -3.58 -5.26
N ARG A 119 -14.22 -4.66 -5.74
CA ARG A 119 -14.81 -6.01 -5.73
C ARG A 119 -15.11 -6.50 -4.31
N LEU A 120 -14.22 -6.23 -3.36
CA LEU A 120 -14.43 -6.61 -1.97
C LEU A 120 -15.63 -5.89 -1.36
N VAL A 121 -15.73 -4.58 -1.60
CA VAL A 121 -16.86 -3.78 -1.13
C VAL A 121 -18.16 -4.19 -1.80
N SER A 122 -18.22 -4.17 -3.14
CA SER A 122 -19.45 -4.42 -3.90
C SER A 122 -19.91 -5.87 -3.88
N GLY A 123 -18.96 -6.81 -3.91
CA GLY A 123 -19.24 -8.25 -4.00
C GLY A 123 -19.36 -8.98 -2.66
N ILE A 124 -18.85 -8.42 -1.57
CA ILE A 124 -18.86 -9.09 -0.26
C ILE A 124 -19.55 -8.22 0.80
N HIS A 125 -19.02 -7.03 1.09
CA HIS A 125 -19.54 -6.21 2.20
C HIS A 125 -20.92 -5.63 1.92
N ALA A 126 -21.22 -5.25 0.68
CA ALA A 126 -22.57 -4.82 0.29
C ALA A 126 -23.63 -5.91 0.52
N HIS A 127 -23.29 -7.18 0.25
CA HIS A 127 -24.18 -8.30 0.55
C HIS A 127 -24.37 -8.55 2.05
N SER A 128 -23.46 -8.05 2.88
CA SER A 128 -23.57 -8.06 4.34
C SER A 128 -24.32 -6.85 4.91
N GLY A 129 -24.89 -6.01 4.02
CA GLY A 129 -25.71 -4.85 4.43
C GLY A 129 -24.94 -3.56 4.65
N VAL A 130 -23.67 -3.47 4.25
CA VAL A 130 -22.90 -2.23 4.25
C VAL A 130 -23.22 -1.44 2.97
N ALA A 131 -23.72 -0.20 3.12
CA ALA A 131 -23.91 0.70 2.00
C ALA A 131 -22.56 1.34 1.58
N TYR A 132 -22.39 1.69 0.30
CA TYR A 132 -21.19 2.36 -0.16
C TYR A 132 -21.48 3.32 -1.31
N SER A 133 -20.67 4.38 -1.43
CA SER A 133 -20.71 5.34 -2.54
C SER A 133 -19.31 5.58 -3.08
N PRO A 134 -19.06 5.28 -4.37
CA PRO A 134 -17.88 5.78 -5.08
C PRO A 134 -18.01 7.30 -5.26
N ILE A 135 -16.93 8.04 -4.92
CA ILE A 135 -16.93 9.50 -4.98
C ILE A 135 -15.54 10.05 -5.31
N ALA A 136 -15.48 11.23 -5.91
CA ALA A 136 -14.21 11.92 -6.17
C ALA A 136 -13.58 12.40 -4.84
N THR A 137 -12.87 11.51 -4.14
CA THR A 137 -12.27 11.78 -2.81
C THR A 137 -11.19 12.85 -2.82
N HIS A 138 -10.66 13.20 -3.99
CA HIS A 138 -9.73 14.32 -4.20
C HIS A 138 -10.41 15.69 -4.26
N ASP A 139 -11.73 15.74 -4.39
CA ASP A 139 -12.56 16.94 -4.31
C ASP A 139 -13.28 16.96 -2.96
N LEU A 140 -12.85 17.86 -2.07
CA LEU A 140 -13.41 17.99 -0.72
C LEU A 140 -14.89 18.36 -0.73
N ALA A 141 -15.36 19.14 -1.71
CA ALA A 141 -16.77 19.53 -1.81
C ALA A 141 -17.64 18.34 -2.22
N ALA A 142 -17.16 17.53 -3.17
CA ALA A 142 -17.81 16.28 -3.56
C ALA A 142 -17.81 15.29 -2.40
N LEU A 143 -16.68 15.15 -1.69
CA LEU A 143 -16.57 14.27 -0.53
C LEU A 143 -17.56 14.68 0.57
N GLU A 144 -17.68 15.97 0.90
CA GLU A 144 -18.62 16.47 1.91
C GLU A 144 -20.07 16.17 1.55
N GLN A 145 -20.44 16.31 0.26
CA GLN A 145 -21.79 15.96 -0.21
C GLN A 145 -22.07 14.45 -0.16
N GLY A 146 -21.04 13.61 -0.16
CA GLY A 146 -21.18 12.16 -0.08
C GLY A 146 -21.52 11.62 1.31
N PHE A 147 -21.29 12.39 2.37
CA PHE A 147 -21.58 11.95 3.73
C PHE A 147 -23.10 11.81 3.97
N THR A 148 -23.44 10.74 4.66
CA THR A 148 -24.78 10.48 5.20
C THR A 148 -24.68 10.36 6.71
N GLU A 149 -25.83 10.34 7.41
CA GLU A 149 -25.87 10.09 8.85
C GLU A 149 -25.32 8.71 9.26
N ASN A 150 -25.27 7.77 8.31
CA ASN A 150 -24.76 6.42 8.50
C ASN A 150 -23.31 6.24 8.06
N THR A 151 -22.64 7.26 7.51
CA THR A 151 -21.25 7.16 7.12
C THR A 151 -20.37 6.93 8.34
N ARG A 152 -19.58 5.85 8.32
CA ARG A 152 -18.67 5.45 9.41
C ARG A 152 -17.23 5.29 8.96
N MET A 153 -16.99 5.22 7.66
CA MET A 153 -15.64 5.08 7.13
C MET A 153 -15.53 5.83 5.81
N VAL A 154 -14.39 6.50 5.63
CA VAL A 154 -13.90 7.00 4.36
C VAL A 154 -12.63 6.22 4.03
N TRP A 155 -12.62 5.55 2.89
CA TRP A 155 -11.44 4.86 2.34
C TRP A 155 -10.84 5.72 1.24
N VAL A 156 -9.54 5.98 1.30
CA VAL A 156 -8.82 6.73 0.26
C VAL A 156 -7.54 6.02 -0.13
N GLU A 157 -7.08 6.26 -1.35
CA GLU A 157 -5.81 5.79 -1.91
C GLU A 157 -5.03 7.03 -2.38
N SER A 158 -3.79 7.21 -1.91
CA SER A 158 -2.99 8.39 -2.30
C SER A 158 -1.49 8.07 -2.36
N PRO A 159 -0.88 8.15 -3.58
CA PRO A 159 -1.52 8.32 -4.89
C PRO A 159 -2.42 7.14 -5.28
N SER A 160 -3.48 7.41 -6.05
CA SER A 160 -4.45 6.38 -6.47
C SER A 160 -3.93 5.50 -7.62
N ASN A 161 -4.56 4.38 -7.85
CA ASN A 161 -4.26 3.44 -8.94
C ASN A 161 -5.44 3.34 -9.91
N PRO A 162 -5.29 3.65 -11.22
CA PRO A 162 -4.03 3.85 -11.93
C PRO A 162 -3.71 5.33 -12.22
N LEU A 163 -4.55 6.29 -11.84
CA LEU A 163 -4.49 7.68 -12.31
C LEU A 163 -3.53 8.55 -11.48
N LEU A 164 -2.96 8.01 -10.40
CA LEU A 164 -2.01 8.70 -9.52
C LEU A 164 -2.57 10.01 -8.94
N ARG A 165 -3.90 10.09 -8.74
CA ARG A 165 -4.52 11.22 -8.05
C ARG A 165 -4.00 11.34 -6.63
N VAL A 166 -3.71 12.55 -6.22
CA VAL A 166 -3.21 12.85 -4.87
C VAL A 166 -4.31 13.51 -4.06
N ILE A 167 -4.49 13.05 -2.84
CA ILE A 167 -5.52 13.52 -1.92
C ILE A 167 -4.83 14.29 -0.79
N ASP A 168 -5.35 15.44 -0.40
CA ASP A 168 -4.94 16.15 0.81
C ASP A 168 -5.45 15.38 2.03
N ILE A 169 -4.58 14.50 2.55
CA ILE A 169 -4.94 13.58 3.63
C ILE A 169 -5.37 14.36 4.88
N ALA A 170 -4.68 15.45 5.21
CA ALA A 170 -5.02 16.24 6.40
C ALA A 170 -6.40 16.90 6.28
N ALA A 171 -6.72 17.46 5.12
CA ALA A 171 -8.02 18.07 4.89
C ALA A 171 -9.16 17.04 4.87
N VAL A 172 -8.90 15.85 4.28
CA VAL A 172 -9.87 14.74 4.30
C VAL A 172 -10.05 14.19 5.70
N ALA A 173 -8.99 14.08 6.50
CA ALA A 173 -9.07 13.64 7.90
C ALA A 173 -9.95 14.59 8.74
N GLU A 174 -9.69 15.90 8.63
CA GLU A 174 -10.50 16.91 9.33
C GLU A 174 -11.98 16.82 8.95
N LEU A 175 -12.27 16.71 7.64
CA LEU A 175 -13.63 16.56 7.15
C LEU A 175 -14.28 15.27 7.67
N THR A 176 -13.59 14.15 7.58
CA THR A 176 -14.07 12.83 8.00
C THR A 176 -14.41 12.80 9.49
N HIS A 177 -13.53 13.37 10.32
CA HIS A 177 -13.72 13.43 11.78
C HIS A 177 -14.86 14.36 12.17
N ARG A 178 -15.12 15.45 11.45
CA ARG A 178 -16.31 16.29 11.71
C ARG A 178 -17.62 15.52 11.56
N HIS A 179 -17.65 14.50 10.70
CA HIS A 179 -18.79 13.62 10.50
C HIS A 179 -18.78 12.38 11.42
N GLY A 180 -17.81 12.26 12.33
CA GLY A 180 -17.68 11.11 13.25
C GLY A 180 -17.35 9.79 12.55
N ALA A 181 -16.76 9.83 11.37
CA ALA A 181 -16.31 8.67 10.61
C ALA A 181 -14.80 8.46 10.77
N MET A 182 -14.33 7.26 10.42
CA MET A 182 -12.91 6.85 10.41
C MET A 182 -12.30 7.06 9.02
N LEU A 183 -11.09 7.62 8.98
CA LEU A 183 -10.31 7.72 7.74
C LEU A 183 -9.31 6.56 7.63
N VAL A 184 -9.45 5.76 6.58
CA VAL A 184 -8.50 4.73 6.18
C VAL A 184 -7.75 5.17 4.94
N VAL A 185 -6.42 5.11 4.96
CA VAL A 185 -5.56 5.45 3.83
C VAL A 185 -4.81 4.22 3.33
N ASP A 186 -5.01 3.83 2.08
CA ASP A 186 -4.13 2.89 1.40
C ASP A 186 -2.88 3.62 0.93
N ASN A 187 -1.75 3.35 1.61
CA ASN A 187 -0.45 3.98 1.39
C ASN A 187 0.50 3.09 0.57
N THR A 188 -0.02 2.10 -0.14
CA THR A 188 0.76 1.09 -0.86
C THR A 188 1.70 1.71 -1.90
N PHE A 189 1.26 2.73 -2.64
CA PHE A 189 2.07 3.37 -3.69
C PHE A 189 3.17 4.28 -3.13
N ALA A 190 2.86 5.03 -2.07
CA ALA A 190 3.83 5.94 -1.46
C ALA A 190 4.81 5.22 -0.53
N THR A 191 4.39 4.19 0.19
CA THR A 191 5.14 3.57 1.29
C THR A 191 5.33 4.52 2.48
N PRO A 192 5.67 4.02 3.67
CA PRO A 192 6.00 4.87 4.81
C PRO A 192 7.26 5.72 4.58
N TYR A 193 8.08 5.39 3.57
CA TYR A 193 9.24 6.17 3.21
C TYR A 193 8.88 7.52 2.58
N LEU A 194 7.90 7.54 1.69
CA LEU A 194 7.50 8.77 0.99
C LEU A 194 6.38 9.53 1.72
N GLN A 195 5.51 8.83 2.45
CA GLN A 195 4.34 9.43 3.08
C GLN A 195 3.94 8.65 4.35
N GLN A 196 3.57 9.36 5.40
CA GLN A 196 3.11 8.79 6.68
C GLN A 196 1.71 9.31 7.03
N PRO A 197 0.64 8.68 6.55
CA PRO A 197 -0.73 9.20 6.67
C PRO A 197 -1.23 9.37 8.12
N LEU A 198 -0.75 8.57 9.08
CA LEU A 198 -1.12 8.73 10.49
C LEU A 198 -0.70 10.09 11.04
N THR A 199 0.45 10.62 10.60
CA THR A 199 0.93 11.96 11.00
C THR A 199 0.10 13.09 10.38
N LEU A 200 -0.70 12.76 9.36
CA LEU A 200 -1.60 13.67 8.66
C LEU A 200 -3.07 13.51 9.12
N GLY A 201 -3.32 12.69 10.14
CA GLY A 201 -4.64 12.54 10.75
C GLY A 201 -5.44 11.31 10.30
N ALA A 202 -4.87 10.39 9.51
CA ALA A 202 -5.53 9.11 9.25
C ALA A 202 -5.66 8.28 10.54
N ASP A 203 -6.76 7.52 10.67
CA ASP A 203 -6.99 6.62 11.80
C ASP A 203 -6.35 5.26 11.59
N ALA A 204 -6.29 4.82 10.35
CA ALA A 204 -5.60 3.60 9.95
C ALA A 204 -4.94 3.74 8.59
N VAL A 205 -3.80 3.06 8.44
CA VAL A 205 -3.08 2.93 7.17
C VAL A 205 -3.05 1.47 6.77
N VAL A 206 -3.34 1.19 5.51
CA VAL A 206 -3.24 -0.16 4.95
C VAL A 206 -2.17 -0.23 3.86
N HIS A 207 -1.51 -1.37 3.79
CA HIS A 207 -0.54 -1.69 2.75
C HIS A 207 -0.76 -3.08 2.17
N SER A 208 -0.55 -3.20 0.88
CA SER A 208 -0.13 -4.45 0.28
C SER A 208 1.39 -4.57 0.42
N THR A 209 1.87 -5.41 1.34
CA THR A 209 3.31 -5.66 1.49
C THR A 209 3.91 -6.43 0.31
N THR A 210 3.06 -6.97 -0.56
CA THR A 210 3.37 -7.56 -1.87
C THR A 210 4.17 -6.62 -2.77
N LYS A 211 3.99 -5.30 -2.60
CA LYS A 211 4.50 -4.24 -3.49
C LYS A 211 5.87 -3.75 -3.01
N TYR A 212 6.10 -2.45 -2.95
CA TYR A 212 7.39 -1.85 -2.56
C TYR A 212 7.96 -2.37 -1.24
N LEU A 213 7.12 -2.73 -0.25
CA LEU A 213 7.61 -3.22 1.04
C LEU A 213 8.35 -4.55 0.90
N GLY A 214 7.80 -5.53 0.19
CA GLY A 214 8.51 -6.75 -0.19
C GLY A 214 9.57 -6.47 -1.26
N GLY A 215 9.18 -5.82 -2.34
CA GLY A 215 10.03 -5.21 -3.35
C GLY A 215 10.78 -6.16 -4.29
N HIS A 216 10.48 -7.47 -4.29
CA HIS A 216 11.23 -8.49 -5.04
C HIS A 216 10.33 -9.50 -5.78
N SER A 217 9.05 -9.20 -5.97
CA SER A 217 8.07 -10.07 -6.67
C SER A 217 7.97 -11.51 -6.13
N ASP A 218 8.33 -11.75 -4.86
CA ASP A 218 8.52 -13.08 -4.25
C ASP A 218 7.61 -13.35 -3.04
N VAL A 219 6.74 -12.40 -2.67
CA VAL A 219 5.86 -12.50 -1.50
C VAL A 219 4.50 -11.84 -1.75
N VAL A 220 3.46 -12.41 -1.16
CA VAL A 220 2.13 -11.79 -1.03
C VAL A 220 1.86 -11.54 0.45
N GLY A 221 1.42 -10.32 0.78
CA GLY A 221 1.11 -9.97 2.15
C GLY A 221 0.36 -8.65 2.29
N GLY A 222 -0.11 -8.37 3.49
CA GLY A 222 -0.80 -7.13 3.86
C GLY A 222 -0.40 -6.65 5.24
N PHE A 223 -0.69 -5.38 5.50
CA PHE A 223 -0.37 -4.77 6.78
C PHE A 223 -1.36 -3.64 7.09
N ILE A 224 -1.69 -3.50 8.36
CA ILE A 224 -2.45 -2.35 8.90
C ILE A 224 -1.61 -1.72 10.01
N ALA A 225 -1.54 -0.38 10.01
CA ALA A 225 -0.99 0.43 11.08
C ALA A 225 -2.09 1.33 11.67
N THR A 226 -2.12 1.48 12.98
CA THR A 226 -2.99 2.42 13.69
C THR A 226 -2.37 2.81 15.04
N SER A 227 -2.75 3.97 15.57
CA SER A 227 -2.41 4.37 16.95
C SER A 227 -3.62 4.32 17.90
N ASP A 228 -4.80 3.92 17.41
CA ASP A 228 -6.01 3.69 18.20
C ASP A 228 -5.96 2.28 18.80
N GLU A 229 -5.87 2.19 20.14
CA GLU A 229 -5.76 0.93 20.88
C GLU A 229 -7.03 0.06 20.73
N ASP A 230 -8.23 0.67 20.74
CA ASP A 230 -9.49 -0.05 20.59
C ASP A 230 -9.64 -0.61 19.17
N LEU A 231 -9.25 0.15 18.15
CA LEU A 231 -9.24 -0.34 16.77
C LEU A 231 -8.22 -1.48 16.62
N ALA A 232 -7.01 -1.32 17.16
CA ALA A 232 -5.99 -2.37 17.14
C ALA A 232 -6.46 -3.67 17.79
N ALA A 233 -7.14 -3.58 18.95
CA ALA A 233 -7.70 -4.75 19.63
C ALA A 233 -8.80 -5.46 18.79
N ARG A 234 -9.70 -4.70 18.16
CA ARG A 234 -10.73 -5.26 17.26
C ARG A 234 -10.10 -5.90 16.01
N LEU A 235 -9.09 -5.26 15.42
CA LEU A 235 -8.37 -5.81 14.26
C LEU A 235 -7.59 -7.09 14.62
N ALA A 236 -6.95 -7.13 15.80
CA ALA A 236 -6.27 -8.33 16.29
C ALA A 236 -7.25 -9.49 16.51
N PHE A 237 -8.47 -9.19 17.03
CA PHE A 237 -9.52 -10.18 17.14
C PHE A 237 -9.94 -10.74 15.78
N VAL A 238 -10.14 -9.88 14.78
CA VAL A 238 -10.46 -10.30 13.40
C VAL A 238 -9.32 -11.11 12.80
N GLN A 239 -8.07 -10.65 12.94
CA GLN A 239 -6.87 -11.34 12.43
C GLN A 239 -6.79 -12.79 12.97
N ASN A 240 -6.96 -12.96 14.29
CA ASN A 240 -6.90 -14.29 14.92
C ASN A 240 -8.12 -15.16 14.59
N SER A 241 -9.33 -14.58 14.62
CA SER A 241 -10.58 -15.33 14.45
C SER A 241 -10.83 -15.74 13.00
N ALA A 242 -10.59 -14.85 12.03
CA ALA A 242 -10.68 -15.15 10.61
C ALA A 242 -9.45 -15.93 10.11
N GLY A 243 -8.31 -15.81 10.79
CA GLY A 243 -7.12 -16.62 10.55
C GLY A 243 -6.28 -16.19 9.35
N ALA A 244 -6.50 -15.01 8.78
CA ALA A 244 -5.79 -14.51 7.59
C ALA A 244 -4.37 -13.98 7.92
N VAL A 245 -3.57 -14.79 8.63
CA VAL A 245 -2.19 -14.47 9.04
C VAL A 245 -1.18 -14.90 7.99
N PRO A 246 -0.09 -14.13 7.75
CA PRO A 246 0.98 -14.54 6.85
C PRO A 246 1.84 -15.66 7.48
N GLY A 247 2.44 -16.48 6.65
CA GLY A 247 3.43 -17.46 7.08
C GLY A 247 4.72 -16.80 7.60
N PRO A 248 5.47 -17.45 8.50
CA PRO A 248 6.72 -16.90 9.02
C PRO A 248 7.77 -16.63 7.95
N PHE A 249 7.82 -17.44 6.89
CA PHE A 249 8.74 -17.23 5.78
C PHE A 249 8.37 -15.99 4.98
N ASP A 250 7.08 -15.75 4.72
CA ASP A 250 6.60 -14.54 4.05
C ASP A 250 6.92 -13.29 4.89
N CYS A 251 6.72 -13.36 6.21
CA CYS A 251 7.11 -12.28 7.12
C CYS A 251 8.62 -11.98 7.05
N PHE A 252 9.45 -13.02 6.98
CA PHE A 252 10.91 -12.88 6.83
C PHE A 252 11.29 -12.22 5.51
N LEU A 253 10.67 -12.60 4.38
CA LEU A 253 10.93 -11.97 3.08
C LEU A 253 10.57 -10.49 3.08
N VAL A 254 9.44 -10.12 3.67
CA VAL A 254 9.05 -8.71 3.81
C VAL A 254 10.04 -7.95 4.70
N LEU A 255 10.41 -8.49 5.87
CA LEU A 255 11.43 -7.89 6.75
C LEU A 255 12.75 -7.66 6.00
N ARG A 256 13.17 -8.64 5.20
CA ARG A 256 14.39 -8.54 4.39
C ARG A 256 14.26 -7.43 3.34
N GLY A 257 13.11 -7.33 2.66
CA GLY A 257 12.82 -6.30 1.67
C GLY A 257 12.84 -4.88 2.26
N ILE A 258 12.25 -4.70 3.44
CA ILE A 258 12.14 -3.41 4.14
C ILE A 258 13.53 -2.81 4.44
N LYS A 259 14.53 -3.62 4.76
CA LYS A 259 15.90 -3.14 5.08
C LYS A 259 16.53 -2.30 3.95
N THR A 260 16.08 -2.46 2.72
CA THR A 260 16.53 -1.70 1.55
C THR A 260 15.46 -0.77 0.98
N LEU A 261 14.35 -0.58 1.69
CA LEU A 261 13.22 0.22 1.17
C LEU A 261 13.65 1.64 0.79
N ALA A 262 14.36 2.34 1.67
CA ALA A 262 14.78 3.72 1.44
C ALA A 262 15.63 3.85 0.16
N VAL A 263 16.70 3.04 0.03
CA VAL A 263 17.59 3.10 -1.16
C VAL A 263 16.89 2.67 -2.44
N ARG A 264 15.92 1.74 -2.36
CA ARG A 264 15.10 1.35 -3.52
C ARG A 264 14.15 2.48 -3.92
N MET A 265 13.44 3.07 -2.96
CA MET A 265 12.51 4.17 -3.24
C MET A 265 13.21 5.38 -3.85
N GLU A 266 14.41 5.75 -3.39
CA GLU A 266 15.21 6.82 -4.00
C GLU A 266 15.53 6.51 -5.47
N ARG A 267 15.93 5.27 -5.78
CA ARG A 267 16.22 4.86 -7.15
C ARG A 267 14.96 4.78 -8.01
N HIS A 268 13.87 4.22 -7.50
CA HIS A 268 12.57 4.20 -8.18
C HIS A 268 12.12 5.62 -8.59
N CYS A 269 12.17 6.57 -7.64
CA CYS A 269 11.80 7.97 -7.91
C CYS A 269 12.70 8.59 -8.98
N THR A 270 14.02 8.42 -8.87
CA THR A 270 14.97 8.98 -9.85
C THR A 270 14.76 8.41 -11.25
N ASN A 271 14.54 7.10 -11.36
CA ASN A 271 14.28 6.46 -12.65
C ASN A 271 12.91 6.90 -13.22
N ALA A 272 11.88 7.02 -12.36
CA ALA A 272 10.55 7.48 -12.77
C ALA A 272 10.58 8.92 -13.30
N GLU A 273 11.31 9.83 -12.66
CA GLU A 273 11.48 11.21 -13.12
C GLU A 273 12.08 11.28 -14.53
N ALA A 274 13.12 10.48 -14.81
CA ALA A 274 13.71 10.39 -16.14
C ALA A 274 12.74 9.81 -17.20
N VAL A 275 11.95 8.80 -16.81
CA VAL A 275 10.90 8.23 -17.67
C VAL A 275 9.82 9.26 -17.97
N VAL A 276 9.39 10.04 -16.97
CA VAL A 276 8.39 11.12 -17.12
C VAL A 276 8.89 12.19 -18.07
N GLU A 277 10.17 12.59 -18.00
CA GLU A 277 10.76 13.55 -18.94
C GLU A 277 10.68 13.04 -20.37
N LEU A 278 11.09 11.78 -20.62
CA LEU A 278 10.99 11.16 -21.95
C LEU A 278 9.54 11.15 -22.47
N LEU A 279 8.60 10.68 -21.65
CA LEU A 279 7.20 10.59 -22.06
C LEU A 279 6.56 11.94 -22.32
N SER A 280 6.90 12.97 -21.52
CA SER A 280 6.36 14.33 -21.65
C SER A 280 6.81 15.03 -22.94
N LEU A 281 7.93 14.61 -23.52
CA LEU A 281 8.47 15.16 -24.77
C LEU A 281 8.05 14.36 -26.02
N HIS A 282 7.46 13.18 -25.83
CA HIS A 282 7.15 12.29 -26.96
C HIS A 282 5.84 12.66 -27.65
N PRO A 283 5.83 12.89 -29.00
CA PRO A 283 4.65 13.39 -29.71
C PRO A 283 3.45 12.44 -29.69
N GLY A 284 3.66 11.13 -29.59
CA GLY A 284 2.60 10.11 -29.54
C GLY A 284 1.88 10.05 -28.18
N ILE A 285 2.40 10.71 -27.14
CA ILE A 285 1.79 10.75 -25.80
C ILE A 285 0.77 11.89 -25.74
N ASP A 286 -0.42 11.58 -25.24
CA ASP A 286 -1.47 12.58 -25.01
C ASP A 286 -1.35 13.20 -23.62
N HIS A 287 -1.28 12.38 -22.58
CA HIS A 287 -1.15 12.84 -21.21
C HIS A 287 -0.22 11.94 -20.38
N VAL A 288 0.53 12.54 -19.45
CA VAL A 288 1.35 11.85 -18.45
C VAL A 288 0.80 12.14 -17.07
N TYR A 289 0.45 11.10 -16.34
CA TYR A 289 0.00 11.17 -14.94
C TYR A 289 1.19 10.89 -14.03
N TYR A 290 1.67 11.90 -13.34
CA TYR A 290 2.75 11.81 -12.36
C TYR A 290 2.70 12.97 -11.38
N PRO A 291 2.63 12.74 -10.06
CA PRO A 291 2.49 13.83 -9.08
C PRO A 291 3.62 14.84 -9.08
N GLY A 292 4.80 14.47 -9.60
CA GLY A 292 5.96 15.35 -9.73
C GLY A 292 5.86 16.38 -10.86
N LEU A 293 4.91 16.26 -11.78
CA LEU A 293 4.69 17.26 -12.83
C LEU A 293 3.96 18.49 -12.26
N PRO A 294 4.46 19.71 -12.47
CA PRO A 294 3.79 20.93 -12.01
C PRO A 294 2.35 21.10 -12.54
N ALA A 295 2.04 20.50 -13.69
CA ALA A 295 0.70 20.51 -14.27
C ALA A 295 -0.25 19.46 -13.67
N HIS A 296 0.25 18.54 -12.82
CA HIS A 296 -0.59 17.56 -12.16
C HIS A 296 -1.50 18.23 -11.12
N PRO A 297 -2.82 17.97 -11.12
CA PRO A 297 -3.76 18.68 -10.22
C PRO A 297 -3.42 18.58 -8.72
N GLY A 298 -2.78 17.48 -8.31
CA GLY A 298 -2.36 17.25 -6.92
C GLY A 298 -0.88 17.55 -6.63
N HIS A 299 -0.15 18.25 -7.53
CA HIS A 299 1.29 18.50 -7.38
C HIS A 299 1.64 19.20 -6.07
N ASP A 300 0.99 20.31 -5.76
CA ASP A 300 1.27 21.10 -4.56
C ASP A 300 0.94 20.32 -3.27
N ILE A 301 -0.06 19.44 -3.31
CA ILE A 301 -0.42 18.55 -2.21
C ILE A 301 0.68 17.51 -2.04
N ALA A 302 1.09 16.84 -3.12
CA ALA A 302 2.17 15.86 -3.09
C ALA A 302 3.49 16.47 -2.58
N ALA A 303 3.86 17.65 -3.07
CA ALA A 303 5.07 18.36 -2.64
C ALA A 303 5.07 18.73 -1.15
N ARG A 304 3.89 18.88 -0.53
CA ARG A 304 3.72 19.21 0.89
C ARG A 304 3.76 17.97 1.79
N GLN A 305 3.14 16.86 1.35
CA GLN A 305 2.91 15.69 2.22
C GLN A 305 3.78 14.48 1.89
N MET A 306 4.48 14.49 0.74
CA MET A 306 5.34 13.39 0.30
C MET A 306 6.80 13.84 0.24
N ARG A 307 7.73 12.93 0.56
CA ARG A 307 9.17 13.16 0.46
C ARG A 307 9.64 13.29 -1.00
N ARG A 308 9.11 12.46 -1.89
CA ARG A 308 9.26 12.42 -3.36
C ARG A 308 7.99 11.88 -3.99
N PHE A 309 7.91 11.82 -5.32
CA PHE A 309 6.67 11.58 -6.05
C PHE A 309 6.42 10.11 -6.46
N GLY A 310 7.30 9.19 -6.07
CA GLY A 310 7.12 7.76 -6.27
C GLY A 310 7.69 7.20 -7.58
N GLY A 311 7.59 5.88 -7.73
CA GLY A 311 8.08 5.11 -8.88
C GLY A 311 6.99 4.69 -9.87
N MET A 312 5.74 5.11 -9.66
CA MET A 312 4.64 4.79 -10.57
C MET A 312 4.43 5.92 -11.57
N VAL A 313 4.22 5.57 -12.84
CA VAL A 313 3.93 6.52 -13.92
C VAL A 313 2.80 5.94 -14.76
N SER A 314 1.80 6.74 -15.09
CA SER A 314 0.76 6.38 -16.07
C SER A 314 0.74 7.38 -17.20
N PHE A 315 0.36 6.93 -18.40
CA PHE A 315 0.25 7.81 -19.56
C PHE A 315 -0.80 7.30 -20.55
N THR A 316 -1.35 8.19 -21.36
CA THR A 316 -2.25 7.84 -22.46
C THR A 316 -1.61 8.10 -23.81
N LEU A 317 -1.93 7.26 -24.79
CA LEU A 317 -1.48 7.43 -26.17
C LEU A 317 -2.56 8.10 -27.02
N ARG A 318 -2.16 9.01 -27.92
CA ARG A 318 -3.07 9.75 -28.82
C ARG A 318 -3.83 8.82 -29.77
N GLU A 319 -3.20 7.74 -30.21
CA GLU A 319 -3.81 6.75 -31.13
C GLU A 319 -4.69 5.73 -30.41
N GLY A 320 -4.97 5.92 -29.11
CA GLY A 320 -5.94 5.15 -28.35
C GLY A 320 -5.47 3.73 -27.97
N GLU A 321 -6.44 2.83 -27.76
CA GLU A 321 -6.21 1.51 -27.19
C GLU A 321 -5.23 0.66 -27.98
N ASN A 322 -5.31 0.66 -29.32
CA ASN A 322 -4.42 -0.18 -30.13
C ASN A 322 -2.95 0.20 -29.97
N ALA A 323 -2.66 1.51 -29.86
CA ALA A 323 -1.32 1.99 -29.58
C ALA A 323 -0.86 1.59 -28.16
N ALA A 324 -1.74 1.72 -27.16
CA ALA A 324 -1.45 1.30 -25.79
C ALA A 324 -1.08 -0.19 -25.70
N LEU A 325 -1.84 -1.06 -26.36
CA LEU A 325 -1.56 -2.49 -26.43
C LEU A 325 -0.25 -2.79 -27.18
N ALA A 326 0.02 -2.09 -28.28
CA ALA A 326 1.25 -2.27 -29.05
C ALA A 326 2.49 -1.86 -28.24
N VAL A 327 2.45 -0.71 -27.56
CA VAL A 327 3.54 -0.25 -26.69
C VAL A 327 3.78 -1.23 -25.54
N ALA A 328 2.71 -1.64 -24.83
CA ALA A 328 2.81 -2.58 -23.72
C ALA A 328 3.41 -3.94 -24.16
N GLY A 329 3.12 -4.40 -25.38
CA GLY A 329 3.65 -5.65 -25.93
C GLY A 329 5.05 -5.52 -26.56
N ALA A 330 5.57 -4.30 -26.78
CA ALA A 330 6.84 -4.08 -27.49
C ALA A 330 8.05 -3.90 -26.56
N THR A 331 7.82 -3.60 -25.28
CA THR A 331 8.90 -3.45 -24.28
C THR A 331 9.62 -4.79 -24.03
N ARG A 332 10.87 -4.73 -23.60
CA ARG A 332 11.71 -5.91 -23.31
C ARG A 332 12.26 -5.91 -21.88
N LEU A 333 12.52 -4.74 -21.31
CA LEU A 333 12.92 -4.57 -19.91
C LEU A 333 11.71 -4.34 -19.03
N PHE A 334 10.78 -3.47 -19.46
CA PHE A 334 9.49 -3.40 -18.80
C PHE A 334 8.70 -4.68 -19.12
N THR A 335 8.64 -5.58 -18.15
CA THR A 335 7.91 -6.84 -18.29
C THR A 335 6.41 -6.58 -18.27
N LEU A 336 5.69 -7.08 -19.29
CA LEU A 336 4.22 -7.02 -19.34
C LEU A 336 3.64 -7.97 -18.27
N ALA A 337 3.21 -7.40 -17.15
CA ALA A 337 2.67 -8.14 -16.02
C ALA A 337 1.83 -7.24 -15.11
N GLU A 338 0.93 -7.84 -14.36
CA GLU A 338 0.27 -7.19 -13.23
C GLU A 338 1.24 -7.01 -12.06
N SER A 339 0.86 -6.23 -11.07
CA SER A 339 1.63 -5.86 -9.89
C SER A 339 2.46 -4.59 -10.09
N LEU A 340 3.31 -4.27 -9.10
CA LEU A 340 4.13 -3.06 -9.07
C LEU A 340 5.13 -3.08 -7.90
N GLY A 341 6.08 -2.15 -7.92
CA GLY A 341 6.90 -1.82 -6.75
C GLY A 341 8.05 -2.77 -6.49
N ALA A 342 8.33 -3.69 -7.40
CA ALA A 342 9.50 -4.55 -7.34
C ALA A 342 10.73 -3.89 -8.00
N VAL A 343 11.90 -4.48 -7.79
CA VAL A 343 13.19 -4.01 -8.34
C VAL A 343 13.19 -4.02 -9.87
N GLU A 344 12.48 -4.95 -10.50
CA GLU A 344 12.24 -5.00 -11.94
C GLU A 344 11.12 -4.07 -12.39
N SER A 345 11.28 -3.47 -13.56
CA SER A 345 10.28 -2.61 -14.19
C SER A 345 9.14 -3.43 -14.79
N LEU A 346 7.90 -3.00 -14.52
CA LEU A 346 6.69 -3.62 -15.07
C LEU A 346 5.89 -2.60 -15.90
N ILE A 347 5.19 -3.12 -16.91
CA ILE A 347 4.22 -2.39 -17.73
C ILE A 347 2.91 -3.15 -17.74
N GLU A 348 1.78 -2.45 -17.67
CA GLU A 348 0.46 -3.05 -17.82
C GLU A 348 -0.49 -2.14 -18.58
N HIS A 349 -1.54 -2.74 -19.11
CA HIS A 349 -2.71 -2.09 -19.69
C HIS A 349 -3.89 -2.20 -18.70
N PRO A 350 -4.13 -1.19 -17.84
CA PRO A 350 -5.09 -1.32 -16.74
C PRO A 350 -6.49 -1.75 -17.19
N HIS A 351 -7.00 -1.19 -18.30
CA HIS A 351 -8.33 -1.48 -18.81
C HIS A 351 -8.57 -2.97 -19.06
N ARG A 352 -7.58 -3.73 -19.57
CA ARG A 352 -7.70 -5.17 -19.86
C ARG A 352 -7.10 -6.09 -18.82
N MET A 353 -6.38 -5.54 -17.83
CA MET A 353 -5.67 -6.30 -16.80
C MET A 353 -6.25 -5.99 -15.41
N THR A 354 -5.61 -5.16 -14.63
CA THR A 354 -5.98 -4.92 -13.22
C THR A 354 -7.37 -4.31 -13.01
N HIS A 355 -7.89 -3.56 -13.99
CA HIS A 355 -9.21 -2.91 -13.97
C HIS A 355 -10.25 -3.57 -14.88
N ALA A 356 -9.95 -4.74 -15.46
CA ALA A 356 -10.90 -5.46 -16.31
C ALA A 356 -12.25 -5.76 -15.61
N SER A 357 -12.22 -5.97 -14.31
CA SER A 357 -13.42 -6.26 -13.50
C SER A 357 -14.33 -5.04 -13.24
N VAL A 358 -13.87 -3.84 -13.53
CA VAL A 358 -14.64 -2.59 -13.37
C VAL A 358 -15.06 -1.99 -14.69
N VAL A 359 -14.77 -2.64 -15.81
CA VAL A 359 -15.26 -2.26 -17.15
C VAL A 359 -16.79 -2.24 -17.14
N GLY A 360 -17.38 -1.13 -17.61
CA GLY A 360 -18.83 -0.91 -17.57
C GLY A 360 -19.37 -0.40 -16.22
N SER A 361 -18.53 -0.20 -15.22
CA SER A 361 -18.85 0.48 -13.97
C SER A 361 -18.41 1.95 -14.00
N PRO A 362 -18.82 2.76 -13.01
CA PRO A 362 -18.31 4.13 -12.85
C PRO A 362 -16.79 4.25 -12.67
N LEU A 363 -16.12 3.15 -12.33
CA LEU A 363 -14.67 3.08 -12.12
C LEU A 363 -13.89 2.63 -13.38
N ALA A 364 -14.54 2.59 -14.56
CA ALA A 364 -13.88 2.21 -15.81
C ALA A 364 -12.76 3.21 -16.16
N VAL A 365 -11.60 2.68 -16.55
CA VAL A 365 -10.43 3.47 -16.93
C VAL A 365 -10.31 3.61 -18.45
N ASP A 366 -9.64 4.68 -18.90
CA ASP A 366 -9.40 4.95 -20.32
C ASP A 366 -8.66 3.77 -20.98
N PRO A 367 -9.18 3.18 -22.08
CA PRO A 367 -8.49 2.10 -22.79
C PRO A 367 -7.18 2.54 -23.47
N ALA A 368 -6.90 3.84 -23.63
CA ALA A 368 -5.61 4.33 -24.10
C ALA A 368 -4.53 4.38 -23.00
N LEU A 369 -4.88 4.05 -21.74
CA LEU A 369 -4.02 4.16 -20.59
C LEU A 369 -3.03 3.00 -20.48
N VAL A 370 -1.76 3.34 -20.23
CA VAL A 370 -0.68 2.42 -19.86
C VAL A 370 -0.14 2.83 -18.50
N ARG A 371 0.16 1.87 -17.63
CA ARG A 371 0.80 2.11 -16.34
C ARG A 371 2.18 1.44 -16.29
N LEU A 372 3.17 2.17 -15.82
CA LEU A 372 4.51 1.70 -15.53
C LEU A 372 4.73 1.64 -14.02
N SER A 373 5.32 0.54 -13.57
CA SER A 373 6.05 0.46 -12.32
C SER A 373 7.53 0.53 -12.65
N VAL A 374 8.13 1.68 -12.44
CA VAL A 374 9.53 1.90 -12.82
C VAL A 374 10.44 1.29 -11.77
N GLY A 375 11.28 0.34 -12.18
CA GLY A 375 12.21 -0.40 -11.33
C GLY A 375 13.50 0.37 -11.05
N ILE A 376 14.52 -0.39 -10.60
CA ILE A 376 15.81 0.19 -10.19
C ILE A 376 16.96 -0.14 -11.16
N GLU A 377 16.65 -0.59 -12.36
CA GLU A 377 17.60 -0.89 -13.41
C GLU A 377 18.39 0.38 -13.84
N THR A 378 19.36 0.20 -14.71
CA THR A 378 20.08 1.31 -15.33
C THR A 378 19.11 2.19 -16.12
N VAL A 379 19.02 3.46 -15.77
CA VAL A 379 18.00 4.38 -16.32
C VAL A 379 18.11 4.50 -17.84
N GLU A 380 19.32 4.56 -18.42
CA GLU A 380 19.56 4.64 -19.86
C GLU A 380 18.98 3.43 -20.61
N ASP A 381 18.99 2.25 -20.00
CA ASP A 381 18.43 1.05 -20.59
C ASP A 381 16.90 1.10 -20.58
N LEU A 382 16.30 1.59 -19.51
CA LEU A 382 14.84 1.81 -19.41
C LEU A 382 14.36 2.82 -20.46
N LEU A 383 15.05 3.96 -20.59
CA LEU A 383 14.72 5.00 -21.57
C LEU A 383 14.83 4.46 -23.00
N ARG A 384 15.88 3.67 -23.30
CA ARG A 384 16.08 3.04 -24.62
C ARG A 384 14.98 2.04 -24.94
N ASP A 385 14.53 1.25 -23.96
CA ASP A 385 13.46 0.26 -24.14
C ASP A 385 12.13 0.93 -24.45
N LEU A 386 11.77 1.99 -23.69
CA LEU A 386 10.55 2.77 -23.93
C LEU A 386 10.60 3.53 -25.25
N SER A 387 11.74 4.21 -25.58
CA SER A 387 11.89 4.94 -26.84
C SER A 387 11.67 4.01 -28.04
N ARG A 388 12.24 2.80 -27.99
CA ARG A 388 12.04 1.82 -29.05
C ARG A 388 10.58 1.36 -29.16
N ALA A 389 9.89 1.13 -28.03
CA ALA A 389 8.49 0.72 -28.03
C ALA A 389 7.56 1.83 -28.53
N LEU A 390 7.93 3.09 -28.34
CA LEU A 390 7.19 4.28 -28.75
C LEU A 390 7.50 4.75 -30.18
N GLU A 391 8.62 4.30 -30.80
CA GLU A 391 9.07 4.74 -32.12
C GLU A 391 7.97 4.74 -33.20
N PRO A 392 7.07 3.72 -33.29
CA PRO A 392 5.99 3.72 -34.29
C PRO A 392 4.96 4.83 -34.14
N PHE A 393 4.96 5.53 -33.01
CA PHE A 393 3.96 6.55 -32.63
C PHE A 393 4.60 7.96 -32.54
N ALA A 394 5.82 8.16 -33.06
CA ALA A 394 6.55 9.42 -33.03
C ALA A 394 6.08 10.42 -34.10
#